data_10e93af80c90841000ce7c281e595c93
#
_entry.id   10e93af80c90841000ce7c281e595c93
#
_cell.length_a   1.000
_cell.length_b   1.000
_cell.length_c   1.000
_cell.angle_alpha   90.00
_cell.angle_beta   90.00
_cell.angle_gamma   90.00
#
_symmetry.space_group_name_H-M   'P 1'
#
loop_
_entity.id
_entity.type
_entity.pdbx_description
1 polymer ?
#
loop_
_entity_poly.entity_id
_entity_poly.type
_entity_poly.pdbx_seq_one_letter_code
_entity_poly.pdbx_strand_id
1 'polypeptide(L)'
;MSTARPYSPGDRGPDQSVQAVVSGLAQVRRLHLVGVSGIVPAARDFTRQALYDWGWLPAQGADQRAAAEDVLLVVSELVTNACLHAEGPEELRVGHANKLLRLEVVDLGSGTPAPRTPHRAGRPGGHGMFIVQRLCLDWGVIRNPGGVGKTVWAELAAPV
;
A
#
# COMPACT_ATOMS: atom_id res chain seq x y z
N MET A 1 -5.82 -27.27 2.24
CA MET A 1 -4.98 -26.32 1.53
C MET A 1 -5.79 -25.43 0.63
N SER A 2 -5.75 -24.17 0.91
CA SER A 2 -6.47 -23.25 0.08
C SER A 2 -5.60 -22.89 -1.10
N THR A 3 -6.06 -23.20 -2.26
CA THR A 3 -5.45 -22.63 -3.46
C THR A 3 -5.78 -21.16 -3.48
N ALA A 4 -4.76 -20.33 -3.37
CA ALA A 4 -4.98 -18.92 -3.47
C ALA A 4 -5.51 -18.59 -4.86
N ARG A 5 -6.75 -18.17 -4.93
CA ARG A 5 -7.28 -17.62 -6.17
C ARG A 5 -6.55 -16.30 -6.40
N PRO A 6 -6.18 -15.99 -7.64
CA PRO A 6 -5.65 -14.66 -7.92
C PRO A 6 -6.69 -13.64 -7.47
N TYR A 7 -6.26 -12.69 -6.68
CA TYR A 7 -7.15 -11.63 -6.23
C TYR A 7 -7.53 -10.76 -7.40
N SER A 8 -8.82 -10.53 -7.56
CA SER A 8 -9.34 -9.60 -8.55
C SER A 8 -10.14 -8.54 -7.81
N PRO A 9 -9.86 -7.26 -8.04
CA PRO A 9 -10.65 -6.20 -7.40
C PRO A 9 -12.12 -6.39 -7.72
N GLY A 10 -12.94 -6.50 -6.71
CA GLY A 10 -14.37 -6.72 -6.87
C GLY A 10 -14.81 -8.17 -6.81
N ASP A 11 -13.87 -9.09 -6.73
CA ASP A 11 -14.18 -10.52 -6.68
C ASP A 11 -14.65 -10.98 -5.30
N ARG A 12 -14.36 -10.19 -4.27
CA ARG A 12 -14.74 -10.47 -2.89
C ARG A 12 -15.28 -9.22 -2.23
N GLY A 13 -16.17 -9.42 -1.29
CA GLY A 13 -16.63 -8.32 -0.46
C GLY A 13 -15.47 -7.71 0.34
N PRO A 14 -15.52 -6.39 0.61
CA PRO A 14 -14.41 -5.71 1.29
C PRO A 14 -14.06 -6.32 2.64
N ASP A 15 -15.07 -6.71 3.41
CA ASP A 15 -14.84 -7.23 4.76
C ASP A 15 -14.08 -8.54 4.76
N GLN A 16 -14.41 -9.43 3.84
CA GLN A 16 -13.77 -10.74 3.80
C GLN A 16 -12.30 -10.63 3.43
N SER A 17 -11.99 -9.78 2.46
CA SER A 17 -10.60 -9.64 2.01
C SER A 17 -9.72 -9.01 3.07
N VAL A 18 -10.18 -7.92 3.67
CA VAL A 18 -9.43 -7.22 4.71
C VAL A 18 -9.25 -8.12 5.94
N GLN A 19 -10.32 -8.76 6.37
CA GLN A 19 -10.28 -9.62 7.54
C GLN A 19 -9.30 -10.78 7.36
N ALA A 20 -9.35 -11.44 6.22
CA ALA A 20 -8.49 -12.60 5.96
C ALA A 20 -7.01 -12.20 5.96
N VAL A 21 -6.68 -11.04 5.40
CA VAL A 21 -5.29 -10.59 5.35
C VAL A 21 -4.82 -10.11 6.72
N VAL A 22 -5.64 -9.31 7.40
CA VAL A 22 -5.27 -8.80 8.72
C VAL A 22 -5.04 -9.94 9.71
N SER A 23 -5.86 -10.97 9.67
CA SER A 23 -5.69 -12.11 10.57
C SER A 23 -4.43 -12.94 10.27
N GLY A 24 -3.89 -12.84 9.05
CA GLY A 24 -2.64 -13.50 8.68
C GLY A 24 -1.39 -12.71 8.99
N LEU A 25 -1.52 -11.45 9.40
CA LEU A 25 -0.39 -10.57 9.69
C LEU A 25 0.02 -10.67 11.15
N ALA A 26 1.33 -10.73 11.40
CA ALA A 26 1.87 -10.79 12.77
C ALA A 26 1.68 -9.47 13.50
N GLN A 27 1.86 -8.34 12.80
CA GLN A 27 1.68 -7.00 13.36
C GLN A 27 1.11 -6.08 12.29
N VAL A 28 0.26 -5.16 12.71
CA VAL A 28 -0.24 -4.08 11.85
C VAL A 28 -0.11 -2.77 12.59
N ARG A 29 0.47 -1.79 11.93
CA ARG A 29 0.64 -0.43 12.46
C ARG A 29 -0.19 0.53 11.63
N ARG A 30 -0.76 1.53 12.28
CA ARG A 30 -1.66 2.50 11.65
C ARG A 30 -1.19 3.92 11.86
N LEU A 31 -1.27 4.72 10.81
CA LEU A 31 -0.96 6.14 10.85
C LEU A 31 -2.16 6.91 10.30
N HIS A 32 -2.74 7.77 11.12
CA HIS A 32 -3.82 8.66 10.67
C HIS A 32 -3.21 9.79 9.86
N LEU A 33 -3.82 10.09 8.72
CA LEU A 33 -3.28 11.06 7.76
C LEU A 33 -4.15 12.31 7.60
N VAL A 34 -5.34 12.31 8.18
CA VAL A 34 -6.24 13.46 8.09
C VAL A 34 -5.61 14.64 8.83
N GLY A 35 -5.49 15.78 8.14
CA GLY A 35 -4.93 16.99 8.73
C GLY A 35 -3.42 17.01 8.88
N VAL A 36 -2.74 15.99 8.39
CA VAL A 36 -1.28 15.91 8.48
C VAL A 36 -0.66 16.78 7.37
N SER A 37 0.29 17.63 7.76
CA SER A 37 1.10 18.37 6.81
C SER A 37 2.24 17.48 6.34
N GLY A 38 2.56 17.51 5.05
CA GLY A 38 3.60 16.67 4.49
C GLY A 38 3.25 15.19 4.59
N ILE A 39 2.12 14.81 4.02
CA ILE A 39 1.57 13.46 4.12
C ILE A 39 2.55 12.41 3.59
N VAL A 40 3.14 12.62 2.42
CA VAL A 40 4.02 11.62 1.81
C VAL A 40 5.29 11.41 2.63
N PRO A 41 6.02 12.46 3.05
CA PRO A 41 7.15 12.28 3.95
C PRO A 41 6.77 11.60 5.26
N ALA A 42 5.64 11.95 5.85
CA ALA A 42 5.17 11.34 7.09
C ALA A 42 4.92 9.84 6.91
N ALA A 43 4.29 9.46 5.82
CA ALA A 43 4.01 8.07 5.50
C ALA A 43 5.32 7.28 5.27
N ARG A 44 6.29 7.89 4.59
CA ARG A 44 7.59 7.27 4.37
C ARG A 44 8.34 7.06 5.68
N ASP A 45 8.36 8.06 6.54
CA ASP A 45 9.05 7.96 7.83
C ASP A 45 8.41 6.91 8.72
N PHE A 46 7.09 6.87 8.76
CA PHE A 46 6.35 5.87 9.51
C PHE A 46 6.69 4.46 9.03
N THR A 47 6.69 4.27 7.72
CA THR A 47 7.01 2.96 7.11
C THR A 47 8.47 2.58 7.36
N ARG A 48 9.39 3.54 7.23
CA ARG A 48 10.80 3.31 7.49
C ARG A 48 11.03 2.83 8.92
N GLN A 49 10.35 3.45 9.89
CA GLN A 49 10.47 3.03 11.28
C GLN A 49 9.98 1.58 11.46
N ALA A 50 8.90 1.21 10.82
CA ALA A 50 8.41 -0.16 10.86
C ALA A 50 9.44 -1.13 10.28
N LEU A 51 10.09 -0.75 9.17
CA LEU A 51 11.12 -1.59 8.57
C LEU A 51 12.32 -1.79 9.51
N TYR A 52 12.72 -0.75 10.26
CA TYR A 52 13.76 -0.91 11.28
C TYR A 52 13.30 -1.85 12.38
N ASP A 53 12.09 -1.69 12.86
CA ASP A 53 11.59 -2.50 13.96
C ASP A 53 11.40 -3.97 13.58
N TRP A 54 11.14 -4.23 12.31
CA TRP A 54 10.94 -5.59 11.80
C TRP A 54 12.19 -6.21 11.17
N GLY A 55 13.33 -5.53 11.26
CA GLY A 55 14.61 -6.08 10.83
C GLY A 55 14.90 -6.00 9.34
N TRP A 56 14.11 -5.24 8.58
CA TRP A 56 14.42 -4.97 7.16
C TRP A 56 15.53 -3.95 7.02
N LEU A 57 15.65 -3.08 8.00
CA LEU A 57 16.68 -2.05 8.07
C LEU A 57 17.39 -2.15 9.42
N PRO A 58 18.66 -1.76 9.53
CA PRO A 58 19.52 -1.38 8.42
C PRO A 58 19.77 -2.55 7.49
N ALA A 59 19.87 -2.24 6.20
CA ALA A 59 20.06 -3.29 5.19
C ALA A 59 21.46 -3.90 5.31
N GLN A 60 21.52 -5.23 5.26
CA GLN A 60 22.76 -5.96 5.38
C GLN A 60 23.31 -6.44 4.05
N GLY A 61 22.74 -5.98 2.98
CA GLY A 61 23.20 -6.33 1.64
C GLY A 61 22.33 -5.66 0.60
N ALA A 62 22.69 -5.91 -0.65
CA ALA A 62 22.00 -5.29 -1.79
C ALA A 62 20.52 -5.70 -1.85
N ASP A 63 20.22 -6.97 -1.58
CA ASP A 63 18.85 -7.47 -1.66
C ASP A 63 17.94 -6.85 -0.61
N GLN A 64 18.44 -6.73 0.63
CA GLN A 64 17.67 -6.06 1.69
C GLN A 64 17.46 -4.59 1.40
N ARG A 65 18.50 -3.93 0.88
CA ARG A 65 18.39 -2.52 0.50
C ARG A 65 17.35 -2.32 -0.58
N ALA A 66 17.39 -3.14 -1.61
CA ALA A 66 16.43 -3.06 -2.71
C ALA A 66 15.01 -3.31 -2.21
N ALA A 67 14.81 -4.30 -1.35
CA ALA A 67 13.49 -4.61 -0.81
C ALA A 67 12.94 -3.44 0.00
N ALA A 68 13.76 -2.83 0.86
CA ALA A 68 13.34 -1.67 1.66
C ALA A 68 13.03 -0.46 0.79
N GLU A 69 13.87 -0.21 -0.22
CA GLU A 69 13.64 0.89 -1.15
C GLU A 69 12.35 0.70 -1.94
N ASP A 70 12.06 -0.51 -2.36
CA ASP A 70 10.81 -0.83 -3.05
C ASP A 70 9.59 -0.53 -2.17
N VAL A 71 9.63 -0.93 -0.90
CA VAL A 71 8.54 -0.63 0.03
C VAL A 71 8.32 0.87 0.15
N LEU A 72 9.40 1.63 0.34
CA LEU A 72 9.30 3.08 0.50
C LEU A 72 8.80 3.76 -0.78
N LEU A 73 9.19 3.24 -1.93
CA LEU A 73 8.69 3.76 -3.19
C LEU A 73 7.20 3.46 -3.36
N VAL A 74 6.78 2.23 -3.08
CA VAL A 74 5.37 1.84 -3.20
C VAL A 74 4.49 2.64 -2.24
N VAL A 75 4.90 2.80 -0.98
CA VAL A 75 4.10 3.60 -0.04
C VAL A 75 3.97 5.04 -0.51
N SER A 76 5.04 5.61 -1.06
CA SER A 76 5.00 6.97 -1.61
C SER A 76 3.99 7.07 -2.74
N GLU A 77 3.98 6.09 -3.64
CA GLU A 77 3.09 6.12 -4.79
C GLU A 77 1.63 5.90 -4.40
N LEU A 78 1.36 5.00 -3.45
CA LEU A 78 0.00 4.77 -2.97
C LEU A 78 -0.56 6.01 -2.28
N VAL A 79 0.25 6.66 -1.44
CA VAL A 79 -0.18 7.85 -0.71
C VAL A 79 -0.34 9.04 -1.67
N THR A 80 0.59 9.22 -2.59
CA THR A 80 0.50 10.27 -3.61
C THR A 80 -0.78 10.10 -4.43
N ASN A 81 -1.06 8.86 -4.86
CA ASN A 81 -2.26 8.57 -5.62
C ASN A 81 -3.52 8.93 -4.82
N ALA A 82 -3.56 8.60 -3.54
CA ALA A 82 -4.69 8.95 -2.68
C ALA A 82 -4.84 10.46 -2.51
N CYS A 83 -3.72 11.20 -2.43
CA CYS A 83 -3.75 12.66 -2.35
C CYS A 83 -4.34 13.33 -3.59
N LEU A 84 -4.32 12.66 -4.73
CA LEU A 84 -4.89 13.18 -5.98
C LEU A 84 -6.41 13.01 -6.05
N HIS A 85 -6.99 12.27 -5.14
CA HIS A 85 -8.43 12.10 -5.04
C HIS A 85 -9.02 13.17 -4.12
N ALA A 86 -10.28 13.52 -4.35
CA ALA A 86 -10.88 14.70 -3.74
C ALA A 86 -10.78 14.74 -2.22
N GLU A 87 -10.94 13.59 -1.59
CA GLU A 87 -10.96 13.53 -0.12
C GLU A 87 -9.58 13.27 0.49
N GLY A 88 -8.65 12.76 -0.30
CA GLY A 88 -7.32 12.41 0.18
C GLY A 88 -7.29 11.17 1.08
N PRO A 89 -6.08 10.79 1.52
CA PRO A 89 -5.92 9.61 2.36
C PRO A 89 -6.37 9.87 3.79
N GLU A 90 -6.99 8.87 4.38
CA GLU A 90 -7.41 8.90 5.78
C GLU A 90 -6.41 8.18 6.69
N GLU A 91 -5.93 7.02 6.26
CA GLU A 91 -5.10 6.17 7.11
C GLU A 91 -4.15 5.34 6.25
N LEU A 92 -2.93 5.18 6.75
CA LEU A 92 -1.97 4.22 6.21
C LEU A 92 -1.87 3.07 7.22
N ARG A 93 -1.93 1.83 6.72
CA ARG A 93 -1.67 0.64 7.50
C ARG A 93 -0.48 -0.10 6.91
N VAL A 94 0.45 -0.46 7.77
CA VAL A 94 1.63 -1.23 7.39
C VAL A 94 1.63 -2.50 8.24
N GLY A 95 1.61 -3.64 7.59
CA GLY A 95 1.58 -4.91 8.29
C GLY A 95 2.61 -5.88 7.75
N HIS A 96 3.04 -6.82 8.57
CA HIS A 96 3.92 -7.85 8.08
C HIS A 96 3.53 -9.21 8.62
N ALA A 97 3.80 -10.21 7.81
CA ALA A 97 3.78 -11.60 8.18
C ALA A 97 5.13 -12.18 7.79
N ASN A 98 5.33 -13.44 8.06
CA ASN A 98 6.56 -14.10 7.64
C ASN A 98 6.69 -14.03 6.12
N LYS A 99 7.75 -13.39 5.61
CA LYS A 99 8.07 -13.24 4.20
C LYS A 99 7.14 -12.33 3.40
N LEU A 100 6.29 -11.55 4.06
CA LEU A 100 5.35 -10.68 3.37
C LEU A 100 5.20 -9.36 4.12
N LEU A 101 5.17 -8.25 3.37
CA LEU A 101 4.80 -6.94 3.89
C LEU A 101 3.59 -6.44 3.13
N ARG A 102 2.61 -5.93 3.84
CA ARG A 102 1.40 -5.38 3.24
C ARG A 102 1.23 -3.92 3.60
N LEU A 103 0.94 -3.13 2.57
CA LEU A 103 0.62 -1.72 2.69
C LEU A 103 -0.84 -1.53 2.32
N GLU A 104 -1.56 -0.70 3.08
CA GLU A 104 -2.93 -0.32 2.78
C GLU A 104 -3.09 1.17 2.99
N VAL A 105 -3.70 1.84 2.02
CA VAL A 105 -4.05 3.25 2.13
C VAL A 105 -5.56 3.36 2.01
N VAL A 106 -6.19 3.83 3.08
CA VAL A 106 -7.63 4.05 3.13
C VAL A 106 -7.90 5.49 2.73
N ASP A 107 -8.78 5.70 1.77
CA ASP A 107 -9.22 7.04 1.42
C ASP A 107 -10.73 7.11 1.31
N LEU A 108 -11.27 8.31 1.42
CA LEU A 108 -12.71 8.55 1.38
C LEU A 108 -13.21 8.95 -0.01
N GLY A 109 -12.31 9.02 -0.99
CA GLY A 109 -12.68 9.34 -2.36
C GLY A 109 -13.36 8.19 -3.07
N SER A 110 -14.24 8.52 -4.02
CA SER A 110 -14.98 7.52 -4.78
C SER A 110 -14.27 7.07 -6.06
N GLY A 111 -13.20 7.76 -6.46
CA GLY A 111 -12.47 7.43 -7.66
C GLY A 111 -11.74 6.10 -7.56
N THR A 112 -11.45 5.47 -8.68
CA THR A 112 -10.68 4.23 -8.73
C THR A 112 -9.25 4.56 -9.14
N PRO A 113 -8.23 4.09 -8.40
CA PRO A 113 -6.86 4.32 -8.81
C PRO A 113 -6.58 3.59 -10.11
N ALA A 114 -5.99 4.31 -11.04
CA ALA A 114 -5.63 3.77 -12.34
C ALA A 114 -4.57 4.68 -12.96
N PRO A 115 -3.78 4.16 -13.90
CA PRO A 115 -2.91 5.03 -14.68
C PRO A 115 -3.75 6.06 -15.41
N ARG A 116 -3.28 7.30 -15.42
CA ARG A 116 -4.00 8.37 -16.11
C ARG A 116 -3.90 8.21 -17.62
N THR A 117 -5.00 8.51 -18.30
CA THR A 117 -5.06 8.48 -19.75
C THR A 117 -5.43 9.87 -20.26
N PRO A 118 -4.68 10.49 -21.18
CA PRO A 118 -3.42 9.99 -21.70
C PRO A 118 -2.32 10.06 -20.64
N HIS A 119 -1.46 9.06 -20.67
CA HIS A 119 -0.34 9.00 -19.76
C HIS A 119 0.70 10.06 -20.15
N ARG A 120 1.06 10.91 -19.22
CA ARG A 120 2.05 11.97 -19.47
C ARG A 120 3.24 11.78 -18.55
N ALA A 121 4.40 11.64 -19.15
CA ALA A 121 5.65 11.52 -18.43
C ALA A 121 5.89 12.76 -17.56
N GLY A 122 6.43 12.56 -16.37
CA GLY A 122 6.78 13.64 -15.46
C GLY A 122 5.64 14.16 -14.60
N ARG A 123 4.41 13.71 -14.78
CA ARG A 123 3.31 14.12 -13.92
C ARG A 123 3.26 13.25 -12.66
N PRO A 124 3.22 13.86 -11.46
CA PRO A 124 3.05 13.10 -10.23
C PRO A 124 1.78 12.26 -10.29
N GLY A 125 1.85 11.03 -9.84
CA GLY A 125 0.73 10.12 -9.81
C GLY A 125 0.37 9.45 -11.13
N GLY A 126 0.89 9.95 -12.27
CA GLY A 126 0.66 9.33 -13.57
C GLY A 126 1.37 7.99 -13.73
N HIS A 127 2.47 7.81 -13.02
CA HIS A 127 3.28 6.59 -13.05
C HIS A 127 3.08 5.68 -11.84
N GLY A 128 2.39 6.17 -10.81
CA GLY A 128 2.33 5.50 -9.51
C GLY A 128 1.86 4.05 -9.58
N MET A 129 0.76 3.80 -10.28
CA MET A 129 0.21 2.45 -10.34
C MET A 129 1.05 1.51 -11.21
N PHE A 130 1.76 2.02 -12.21
CA PHE A 130 2.72 1.21 -12.95
C PHE A 130 3.86 0.75 -12.07
N ILE A 131 4.37 1.62 -11.21
CA ILE A 131 5.43 1.28 -10.25
C ILE A 131 4.92 0.21 -9.28
N VAL A 132 3.71 0.38 -8.76
CA VAL A 132 3.09 -0.59 -7.85
C VAL A 132 2.98 -1.95 -8.54
N GLN A 133 2.49 -1.99 -9.77
CA GLN A 133 2.34 -3.23 -10.52
C GLN A 133 3.68 -3.95 -10.72
N ARG A 134 4.76 -3.19 -10.93
CA ARG A 134 6.07 -3.78 -11.21
C ARG A 134 6.78 -4.29 -9.97
N LEU A 135 6.59 -3.63 -8.83
CA LEU A 135 7.35 -3.93 -7.62
C LEU A 135 6.63 -4.87 -6.66
N CYS A 136 5.32 -5.00 -6.78
CA CYS A 136 4.53 -5.75 -5.82
C CYS A 136 4.23 -7.16 -6.30
N LEU A 137 4.13 -8.07 -5.35
CA LEU A 137 3.62 -9.42 -5.62
C LEU A 137 2.17 -9.37 -6.07
N ASP A 138 1.40 -8.51 -5.43
CA ASP A 138 -0.01 -8.34 -5.72
C ASP A 138 -0.46 -6.97 -5.21
N TRP A 139 -1.55 -6.46 -5.76
CA TRP A 139 -2.16 -5.21 -5.32
C TRP A 139 -3.62 -5.20 -5.71
N GLY A 140 -4.41 -4.36 -5.09
CA GLY A 140 -5.82 -4.28 -5.44
C GLY A 140 -6.50 -3.12 -4.77
N VAL A 141 -7.80 -3.03 -5.01
CA VAL A 141 -8.68 -2.00 -4.48
C VAL A 141 -9.88 -2.67 -3.85
N ILE A 142 -10.20 -2.26 -2.62
CA ILE A 142 -11.36 -2.75 -1.89
C ILE A 142 -12.23 -1.56 -1.58
N ARG A 143 -13.50 -1.59 -2.00
CA ARG A 143 -14.46 -0.55 -1.60
C ARG A 143 -14.77 -0.69 -0.12
N ASN A 144 -14.78 0.43 0.57
CA ASN A 144 -15.10 0.42 2.00
C ASN A 144 -16.57 0.05 2.21
N PRO A 145 -16.90 -0.60 3.33
CA PRO A 145 -18.29 -0.88 3.67
C PRO A 145 -19.10 0.41 3.71
N GLY A 146 -20.32 0.36 3.20
CA GLY A 146 -21.17 1.54 3.11
C GLY A 146 -20.97 2.38 1.87
N GLY A 147 -20.05 2.00 0.98
CA GLY A 147 -19.88 2.65 -0.31
C GLY A 147 -19.11 3.95 -0.30
N VAL A 148 -18.58 4.37 0.86
CA VAL A 148 -17.81 5.62 0.98
C VAL A 148 -16.33 5.26 1.03
N GLY A 149 -15.59 5.70 0.00
CA GLY A 149 -14.17 5.50 -0.05
C GLY A 149 -13.73 4.10 -0.41
N LYS A 150 -12.45 3.90 -0.36
CA LYS A 150 -11.82 2.64 -0.74
C LYS A 150 -10.50 2.45 -0.01
N THR A 151 -10.02 1.23 -0.03
CA THR A 151 -8.68 0.88 0.45
C THR A 151 -7.88 0.34 -0.74
N VAL A 152 -6.76 0.97 -1.01
CA VAL A 152 -5.80 0.47 -1.99
C VAL A 152 -4.71 -0.27 -1.23
N TRP A 153 -4.42 -1.49 -1.63
CA TRP A 153 -3.45 -2.32 -0.92
C TRP A 153 -2.40 -2.87 -1.87
N ALA A 154 -1.25 -3.19 -1.31
CA ALA A 154 -0.14 -3.78 -2.05
C ALA A 154 0.64 -4.72 -1.14
N GLU A 155 1.13 -5.83 -1.70
CA GLU A 155 1.92 -6.81 -0.98
C GLU A 155 3.29 -6.96 -1.63
N LEU A 156 4.32 -6.95 -0.81
CA LEU A 156 5.70 -7.09 -1.26
C LEU A 156 6.38 -8.23 -0.51
N ALA A 157 7.29 -8.91 -1.21
CA ALA A 157 8.06 -9.99 -0.61
C ALA A 157 9.14 -9.44 0.31
N ALA A 158 9.31 -10.10 1.47
CA ALA A 158 10.45 -9.83 2.32
C ALA A 158 11.74 -10.29 1.63
N PRO A 159 12.87 -9.64 1.92
CA PRO A 159 14.15 -10.09 1.38
C PRO A 159 14.51 -11.47 1.92
N VAL A 160 15.17 -12.25 1.10
CA VAL A 160 15.59 -13.61 1.47
C VAL A 160 16.85 -13.57 2.31
#